data_1462df5644d4eaf222662f57d9b4946f
#
_entry.id   1462df5644d4eaf222662f57d9b4946f
#
_cell.length_a   1.000
_cell.length_b   1.000
_cell.length_c   1.000
_cell.angle_alpha   90.00
_cell.angle_beta   90.00
_cell.angle_gamma   90.00
#
_symmetry.space_group_name_H-M   'P 1'
#
loop_
_entity.id
_entity.type
_entity.pdbx_description
1 polymer ?
#
loop_
_entity_poly.entity_id
_entity_poly.type
_entity_poly.pdbx_seq_one_letter_code
_entity_poly.pdbx_strand_id
1 'polypeptide(L)'
;MDFEDLVDPPHTVLLLVECQNGVIGPDSSLQALAEAAAGGLGPALGELAAAARTAGVRVVHGLAMVRPDGWGASGNARLFGTARKAPVQQHPGTRATEPIDEVGYAAESDVPLPRFHGLAPTSGTELDRLLRNERVTTVVVAGVSLNIAIPNTVFDLVNAGYQVVVPADAVLAVPPEYGDAVLEHTLSLVATVVDVAGLVSAWGPN
;
A
#
# COMPACT_ATOMS: atom_id res chain seq x y z
N MET A 1 7.73 10.01 22.15
CA MET A 1 8.14 8.80 21.39
C MET A 1 9.02 9.31 20.28
N ASP A 2 10.25 8.87 20.23
CA ASP A 2 11.16 9.26 19.18
C ASP A 2 10.78 8.52 17.90
N PHE A 3 11.26 8.97 16.75
CA PHE A 3 10.85 8.39 15.47
C PHE A 3 11.32 6.93 15.34
N GLU A 4 12.54 6.63 15.79
CA GLU A 4 13.11 5.29 15.82
C GLU A 4 12.23 4.35 16.69
N ASP A 5 11.77 4.80 17.86
CA ASP A 5 10.85 4.04 18.71
C ASP A 5 9.51 3.77 18.01
N LEU A 6 9.01 4.78 17.25
CA LEU A 6 7.73 4.67 16.54
C LEU A 6 7.78 3.57 15.47
N VAL A 7 8.91 3.43 14.77
CA VAL A 7 9.09 2.49 13.66
C VAL A 7 9.97 1.30 14.00
N ASP A 8 10.11 0.99 15.31
CA ASP A 8 10.92 -0.14 15.78
C ASP A 8 10.49 -1.44 15.10
N PRO A 9 11.41 -2.16 14.42
CA PRO A 9 11.10 -3.32 13.57
C PRO A 9 10.20 -4.40 14.22
N PRO A 10 10.38 -4.81 15.49
CA PRO A 10 9.56 -5.83 16.14
C PRO A 10 8.07 -5.49 16.23
N HIS A 11 7.71 -4.22 16.13
CA HIS A 11 6.34 -3.73 16.28
C HIS A 11 5.79 -3.04 15.03
N THR A 12 6.52 -3.11 13.93
CA THR A 12 6.22 -2.40 12.68
C THR A 12 5.97 -3.39 11.53
N VAL A 13 5.03 -3.02 10.67
CA VAL A 13 4.76 -3.69 9.38
C VAL A 13 4.80 -2.66 8.26
N LEU A 14 5.38 -3.01 7.13
CA LEU A 14 5.26 -2.26 5.88
C LEU A 14 4.09 -2.83 5.06
N LEU A 15 3.06 -2.02 4.84
CA LEU A 15 1.90 -2.35 4.01
C LEU A 15 2.02 -1.64 2.66
N LEU A 16 2.26 -2.42 1.61
CA LEU A 16 2.28 -1.96 0.22
C LEU A 16 0.88 -2.09 -0.39
N VAL A 17 0.22 -0.96 -0.66
CA VAL A 17 -1.16 -0.91 -1.13
C VAL A 17 -1.19 -0.86 -2.65
N GLU A 18 -1.74 -1.91 -3.27
CA GLU A 18 -1.99 -2.02 -4.71
C GLU A 18 -0.75 -1.79 -5.60
N CYS A 19 0.45 -2.10 -5.08
CA CYS A 19 1.71 -2.04 -5.83
C CYS A 19 1.85 -3.24 -6.79
N GLN A 20 0.87 -3.43 -7.68
CA GLN A 20 0.73 -4.58 -8.55
C GLN A 20 0.66 -4.20 -10.03
N ASN A 21 1.04 -5.13 -10.92
CA ASN A 21 1.15 -4.87 -12.36
C ASN A 21 -0.14 -4.35 -13.00
N GLY A 22 -1.31 -4.83 -12.58
CA GLY A 22 -2.61 -4.38 -13.11
C GLY A 22 -3.05 -3.00 -12.63
N VAL A 23 -2.31 -2.37 -11.69
CA VAL A 23 -2.61 -1.04 -11.13
C VAL A 23 -1.58 -0.01 -11.53
N ILE A 24 -0.28 -0.27 -11.31
CA ILE A 24 0.81 0.67 -11.61
C ILE A 24 1.87 0.12 -12.56
N GLY A 25 1.73 -1.13 -12.99
CA GLY A 25 2.63 -1.72 -13.97
C GLY A 25 2.32 -1.27 -15.40
N PRO A 26 3.19 -1.64 -16.36
CA PRO A 26 3.08 -1.19 -17.75
C PRO A 26 1.80 -1.66 -18.47
N ASP A 27 1.21 -2.76 -18.02
CA ASP A 27 -0.02 -3.32 -18.60
C ASP A 27 -1.29 -2.81 -17.87
N SER A 28 -1.18 -1.81 -17.02
CA SER A 28 -2.29 -1.28 -16.23
C SER A 28 -3.38 -0.66 -17.10
N SER A 29 -4.65 -0.91 -16.72
CA SER A 29 -5.80 -0.18 -17.29
C SER A 29 -5.95 1.24 -16.71
N LEU A 30 -5.20 1.57 -15.66
CA LEU A 30 -5.19 2.89 -15.00
C LEU A 30 -4.02 3.71 -15.55
N GLN A 31 -4.03 4.00 -16.86
CA GLN A 31 -2.89 4.58 -17.59
C GLN A 31 -2.30 5.81 -16.90
N ALA A 32 -3.13 6.79 -16.53
CA ALA A 32 -2.65 8.00 -15.85
C ALA A 32 -1.91 7.72 -14.54
N LEU A 33 -2.36 6.70 -13.79
CA LEU A 33 -1.71 6.29 -12.54
C LEU A 33 -0.40 5.55 -12.82
N ALA A 34 -0.38 4.66 -13.80
CA ALA A 34 0.82 3.93 -14.21
C ALA A 34 1.90 4.86 -14.81
N GLU A 35 1.50 5.83 -15.63
CA GLU A 35 2.40 6.86 -16.17
C GLU A 35 3.03 7.71 -15.05
N ALA A 36 2.22 8.13 -14.08
CA ALA A 36 2.71 8.88 -12.93
C ALA A 36 3.63 8.02 -12.05
N ALA A 37 3.32 6.74 -11.84
CA ALA A 37 4.13 5.80 -11.08
C ALA A 37 5.51 5.54 -11.72
N ALA A 38 5.59 5.53 -13.05
CA ALA A 38 6.85 5.38 -13.79
C ALA A 38 7.84 6.52 -13.53
N GLY A 39 7.38 7.65 -12.97
CA GLY A 39 8.20 8.81 -12.60
C GLY A 39 9.10 8.63 -11.38
N GLY A 40 9.14 7.43 -10.75
CA GLY A 40 10.04 7.18 -9.61
C GLY A 40 9.43 6.38 -8.46
N LEU A 41 8.11 6.12 -8.46
CA LEU A 41 7.45 5.39 -7.37
C LEU A 41 7.99 3.96 -7.22
N GLY A 42 8.18 3.22 -8.31
CA GLY A 42 8.69 1.85 -8.27
C GLY A 42 10.03 1.73 -7.53
N PRO A 43 11.07 2.48 -7.93
CA PRO A 43 12.35 2.51 -7.20
C PRO A 43 12.21 2.87 -5.72
N ALA A 44 11.41 3.87 -5.35
CA ALA A 44 11.19 4.26 -3.95
C ALA A 44 10.54 3.11 -3.13
N LEU A 45 9.53 2.45 -3.70
CA LEU A 45 8.90 1.27 -3.10
C LEU A 45 9.89 0.10 -2.95
N GLY A 46 10.75 -0.10 -3.95
CA GLY A 46 11.79 -1.14 -3.93
C GLY A 46 12.82 -0.91 -2.83
N GLU A 47 13.33 0.31 -2.71
CA GLU A 47 14.26 0.72 -1.65
C GLU A 47 13.63 0.52 -0.26
N LEU A 48 12.41 1.00 -0.07
CA LEU A 48 11.67 0.86 1.19
C LEU A 48 11.45 -0.60 1.56
N ALA A 49 11.03 -1.44 0.61
CA ALA A 49 10.78 -2.86 0.84
C ALA A 49 12.08 -3.63 1.16
N ALA A 50 13.19 -3.29 0.51
CA ALA A 50 14.50 -3.89 0.78
C ALA A 50 14.99 -3.52 2.18
N ALA A 51 14.87 -2.25 2.58
CA ALA A 51 15.23 -1.78 3.92
C ALA A 51 14.38 -2.46 5.00
N ALA A 52 13.06 -2.53 4.79
CA ALA A 52 12.14 -3.22 5.70
C ALA A 52 12.55 -4.67 5.94
N ARG A 53 12.80 -5.43 4.87
CA ARG A 53 13.24 -6.85 4.98
C ARG A 53 14.59 -6.97 5.70
N THR A 54 15.53 -6.09 5.40
CA THR A 54 16.86 -6.11 6.04
C THR A 54 16.75 -5.86 7.54
N ALA A 55 15.86 -4.98 7.97
CA ALA A 55 15.60 -4.68 9.37
C ALA A 55 14.72 -5.72 10.07
N GLY A 56 14.16 -6.70 9.35
CA GLY A 56 13.21 -7.66 9.90
C GLY A 56 11.77 -7.16 9.99
N VAL A 57 11.46 -6.01 9.42
CA VAL A 57 10.09 -5.50 9.27
C VAL A 57 9.35 -6.36 8.23
N ARG A 58 8.20 -6.90 8.59
CA ARG A 58 7.39 -7.72 7.70
C ARG A 58 6.76 -6.86 6.60
N VAL A 59 6.89 -7.30 5.34
CA VAL A 59 6.25 -6.65 4.19
C VAL A 59 4.93 -7.37 3.87
N VAL A 60 3.85 -6.61 3.82
CA VAL A 60 2.50 -7.09 3.46
C VAL A 60 2.07 -6.42 2.17
N HIS A 61 1.66 -7.21 1.18
CA HIS A 61 1.20 -6.72 -0.11
C HIS A 61 -0.33 -6.76 -0.16
N GLY A 62 -0.98 -5.61 -0.01
CA GLY A 62 -2.43 -5.44 -0.20
C GLY A 62 -2.77 -5.44 -1.68
N LEU A 63 -3.24 -6.58 -2.18
CA LEU A 63 -3.47 -6.82 -3.61
C LEU A 63 -4.96 -6.71 -3.94
N ALA A 64 -5.31 -5.76 -4.82
CA ALA A 64 -6.67 -5.67 -5.35
C ALA A 64 -6.92 -6.85 -6.30
N MET A 65 -7.99 -7.60 -6.02
CA MET A 65 -8.36 -8.76 -6.83
C MET A 65 -9.86 -8.76 -7.12
N VAL A 66 -10.23 -9.39 -8.21
CA VAL A 66 -11.63 -9.64 -8.57
C VAL A 66 -11.82 -11.09 -8.99
N ARG A 67 -12.90 -11.71 -8.52
CA ARG A 67 -13.23 -13.08 -8.93
C ARG A 67 -13.55 -13.12 -10.42
N PRO A 68 -13.11 -14.15 -11.16
CA PRO A 68 -13.41 -14.28 -12.60
C PRO A 68 -14.92 -14.33 -12.92
N ASP A 69 -15.73 -14.89 -12.00
CA ASP A 69 -17.19 -14.95 -12.13
C ASP A 69 -17.89 -13.64 -11.72
N GLY A 70 -17.14 -12.66 -11.16
CA GLY A 70 -17.66 -11.38 -10.69
C GLY A 70 -18.62 -11.47 -9.50
N TRP A 71 -18.88 -12.68 -8.97
CA TRP A 71 -19.83 -12.83 -7.86
C TRP A 71 -19.31 -12.18 -6.58
N GLY A 72 -20.18 -11.40 -5.94
CA GLY A 72 -19.85 -10.68 -4.71
C GLY A 72 -18.99 -9.43 -4.92
N ALA A 73 -18.64 -9.06 -6.16
CA ALA A 73 -17.88 -7.85 -6.41
C ALA A 73 -18.65 -6.59 -5.98
N SER A 74 -17.96 -5.63 -5.34
CA SER A 74 -18.55 -4.35 -4.94
C SER A 74 -19.14 -3.60 -6.13
N GLY A 75 -20.29 -2.95 -5.95
CA GLY A 75 -21.01 -2.27 -7.04
C GLY A 75 -21.66 -0.95 -6.65
N ASN A 76 -21.43 -0.52 -5.42
CA ASN A 76 -22.06 0.63 -4.78
C ASN A 76 -21.32 1.97 -4.98
N ALA A 77 -20.27 1.99 -5.80
CA ALA A 77 -19.55 3.20 -6.15
C ALA A 77 -19.22 3.23 -7.65
N ARG A 78 -19.09 4.45 -8.20
CA ARG A 78 -18.73 4.66 -9.61
C ARG A 78 -17.40 3.98 -9.98
N LEU A 79 -16.42 4.03 -9.08
CA LEU A 79 -15.12 3.39 -9.24
C LEU A 79 -15.24 1.90 -9.59
N PHE A 80 -16.08 1.16 -8.89
CA PHE A 80 -16.28 -0.28 -9.14
C PHE A 80 -16.93 -0.54 -10.51
N GLY A 81 -17.84 0.34 -10.94
CA GLY A 81 -18.44 0.27 -12.27
C GLY A 81 -17.43 0.49 -13.40
N THR A 82 -16.46 1.38 -13.18
CA THR A 82 -15.35 1.62 -14.11
C THR A 82 -14.38 0.44 -14.12
N ALA A 83 -13.97 -0.05 -12.94
CA ALA A 83 -13.05 -1.17 -12.81
C ALA A 83 -13.56 -2.45 -13.51
N ARG A 84 -14.87 -2.75 -13.43
CA ARG A 84 -15.45 -3.91 -14.14
C ARG A 84 -15.34 -3.84 -15.65
N LYS A 85 -15.22 -2.64 -16.23
CA LYS A 85 -15.11 -2.41 -17.68
C LYS A 85 -13.67 -2.27 -18.14
N ALA A 86 -12.73 -2.28 -17.20
CA ALA A 86 -11.32 -2.15 -17.51
C ALA A 86 -10.84 -3.34 -18.37
N PRO A 87 -10.03 -3.12 -19.39
CA PRO A 87 -9.55 -4.19 -20.28
C PRO A 87 -8.64 -5.19 -19.55
N VAL A 88 -7.91 -4.75 -18.54
CA VAL A 88 -7.10 -5.62 -17.68
C VAL A 88 -7.83 -5.85 -16.36
N GLN A 89 -8.14 -7.10 -16.07
CA GLN A 89 -8.82 -7.51 -14.84
C GLN A 89 -7.83 -8.14 -13.87
N GLN A 90 -7.93 -7.80 -12.60
CA GLN A 90 -7.06 -8.34 -11.55
C GLN A 90 -7.57 -9.73 -11.06
N HIS A 91 -7.58 -10.70 -11.95
CA HIS A 91 -7.95 -12.07 -11.57
C HIS A 91 -6.80 -12.76 -10.82
N PRO A 92 -7.08 -13.52 -9.75
CA PRO A 92 -6.07 -14.28 -9.03
C PRO A 92 -5.20 -15.14 -9.95
N GLY A 93 -3.89 -15.12 -9.71
CA GLY A 93 -2.92 -15.92 -10.48
C GLY A 93 -2.59 -15.37 -11.86
N THR A 94 -3.02 -14.16 -12.19
CA THR A 94 -2.58 -13.45 -13.40
C THR A 94 -1.50 -12.43 -13.07
N ARG A 95 -0.67 -12.06 -14.05
CA ARG A 95 0.36 -11.03 -13.91
C ARG A 95 -0.22 -9.71 -13.33
N ALA A 96 -1.47 -9.39 -13.63
CA ALA A 96 -2.12 -8.19 -13.10
C ALA A 96 -2.18 -8.14 -11.56
N THR A 97 -2.19 -9.30 -10.89
CA THR A 97 -2.22 -9.40 -9.42
C THR A 97 -0.84 -9.63 -8.79
N GLU A 98 0.20 -9.81 -9.60
CA GLU A 98 1.57 -9.89 -9.10
C GLU A 98 2.09 -8.50 -8.73
N PRO A 99 2.84 -8.34 -7.63
CA PRO A 99 3.57 -7.12 -7.34
C PRO A 99 4.45 -6.69 -8.51
N ILE A 100 4.69 -5.40 -8.66
CA ILE A 100 5.64 -4.90 -9.68
C ILE A 100 7.06 -5.41 -9.38
N ASP A 101 7.86 -5.58 -10.42
CA ASP A 101 9.19 -6.20 -10.30
C ASP A 101 10.12 -5.39 -9.37
N GLU A 102 9.96 -4.06 -9.33
CA GLU A 102 10.79 -3.13 -8.54
C GLU A 102 10.70 -3.38 -7.03
N VAL A 103 9.57 -3.86 -6.51
CA VAL A 103 9.46 -4.14 -5.06
C VAL A 103 10.16 -5.43 -4.65
N GLY A 104 10.63 -6.23 -5.61
CA GLY A 104 11.42 -7.44 -5.35
C GLY A 104 10.68 -8.43 -4.45
N TYR A 105 9.44 -8.82 -4.82
CA TYR A 105 8.59 -9.71 -4.00
C TYR A 105 9.32 -10.96 -3.55
N ALA A 106 9.39 -11.19 -2.24
CA ALA A 106 10.07 -12.30 -1.61
C ALA A 106 9.05 -13.31 -1.05
N ALA A 107 8.68 -14.32 -1.83
CA ALA A 107 7.60 -15.26 -1.52
C ALA A 107 7.76 -16.00 -0.18
N GLU A 108 8.99 -16.15 0.32
CA GLU A 108 9.29 -16.84 1.57
C GLU A 108 9.10 -15.97 2.82
N SER A 109 9.12 -14.65 2.66
CA SER A 109 9.06 -13.71 3.77
C SER A 109 7.91 -12.71 3.68
N ASP A 110 7.48 -12.33 2.48
CA ASP A 110 6.41 -11.37 2.29
C ASP A 110 5.03 -12.01 2.44
N VAL A 111 4.05 -11.23 2.86
CA VAL A 111 2.68 -11.70 3.06
C VAL A 111 1.77 -11.15 1.96
N PRO A 112 1.29 -11.98 1.03
CA PRO A 112 0.25 -11.55 0.10
C PRO A 112 -1.09 -11.44 0.83
N LEU A 113 -1.76 -10.29 0.69
CA LEU A 113 -3.05 -10.00 1.28
C LEU A 113 -4.07 -9.69 0.19
N PRO A 114 -4.78 -10.70 -0.34
CA PRO A 114 -5.77 -10.49 -1.38
C PRO A 114 -7.00 -9.75 -0.84
N ARG A 115 -7.43 -8.71 -1.56
CA ARG A 115 -8.64 -7.95 -1.28
C ARG A 115 -9.63 -8.06 -2.42
N PHE A 116 -10.76 -8.69 -2.18
CA PHE A 116 -11.84 -8.89 -3.17
C PHE A 116 -12.96 -7.86 -3.08
N HIS A 117 -12.98 -7.04 -2.03
CA HIS A 117 -14.05 -6.09 -1.74
C HIS A 117 -13.51 -4.79 -1.16
N GLY A 118 -14.35 -3.74 -1.18
CA GLY A 118 -14.04 -2.47 -0.52
C GLY A 118 -12.99 -1.63 -1.27
N LEU A 119 -12.49 -0.60 -0.58
CA LEU A 119 -11.62 0.42 -1.15
C LEU A 119 -10.18 0.32 -0.66
N ALA A 120 -9.93 -0.44 0.39
CA ALA A 120 -8.64 -0.52 1.05
C ALA A 120 -8.35 -1.95 1.55
N PRO A 121 -7.09 -2.34 1.73
CA PRO A 121 -6.72 -3.66 2.25
C PRO A 121 -7.18 -3.92 3.69
N THR A 122 -7.60 -2.90 4.43
CA THR A 122 -8.24 -3.00 5.75
C THR A 122 -9.67 -3.53 5.69
N SER A 123 -10.34 -3.39 4.54
CA SER A 123 -11.75 -3.74 4.39
C SER A 123 -11.97 -5.23 4.13
N GLY A 124 -12.39 -5.98 5.16
CA GLY A 124 -12.83 -7.37 5.03
C GLY A 124 -11.72 -8.37 4.71
N THR A 125 -10.46 -8.02 4.98
CA THR A 125 -9.31 -8.92 4.88
C THR A 125 -8.88 -9.43 6.25
N GLU A 126 -7.84 -10.25 6.28
CA GLU A 126 -7.26 -10.75 7.53
C GLU A 126 -6.27 -9.76 8.19
N LEU A 127 -6.04 -8.58 7.60
CA LEU A 127 -4.98 -7.66 8.02
C LEU A 127 -5.00 -7.37 9.53
N ASP A 128 -6.13 -6.90 10.07
CA ASP A 128 -6.22 -6.54 11.49
C ASP A 128 -5.89 -7.72 12.42
N ARG A 129 -6.30 -8.94 12.04
CA ARG A 129 -5.99 -10.15 12.81
C ARG A 129 -4.50 -10.48 12.78
N LEU A 130 -3.87 -10.38 11.61
CA LEU A 130 -2.42 -10.57 11.46
C LEU A 130 -1.66 -9.58 12.31
N LEU A 131 -1.99 -8.28 12.21
CA LEU A 131 -1.33 -7.23 12.96
C LEU A 131 -1.45 -7.44 14.49
N ARG A 132 -2.63 -7.79 14.98
CA ARG A 132 -2.85 -8.05 16.42
C ARG A 132 -2.12 -9.29 16.92
N ASN A 133 -2.12 -10.37 16.15
CA ASN A 133 -1.43 -11.60 16.53
C ASN A 133 0.08 -11.38 16.65
N GLU A 134 0.64 -10.56 15.77
CA GLU A 134 2.06 -10.19 15.76
C GLU A 134 2.39 -9.01 16.69
N ARG A 135 1.40 -8.48 17.42
CA ARG A 135 1.55 -7.33 18.35
C ARG A 135 2.09 -6.08 17.64
N VAL A 136 1.75 -5.90 16.40
CA VAL A 136 2.09 -4.69 15.65
C VAL A 136 1.39 -3.49 16.27
N THR A 137 2.11 -2.41 16.43
CA THR A 137 1.60 -1.12 16.89
C THR A 137 1.69 -0.04 15.82
N THR A 138 2.60 -0.20 14.87
CA THR A 138 2.86 0.77 13.82
C THR A 138 2.75 0.13 12.42
N VAL A 139 2.05 0.80 11.53
CA VAL A 139 1.93 0.39 10.12
C VAL A 139 2.49 1.51 9.24
N VAL A 140 3.53 1.19 8.48
CA VAL A 140 4.03 2.05 7.40
C VAL A 140 3.20 1.76 6.17
N VAL A 141 2.49 2.75 5.64
CA VAL A 141 1.56 2.62 4.50
C VAL A 141 2.15 3.30 3.27
N ALA A 142 2.46 2.53 2.24
CA ALA A 142 3.00 3.00 0.97
C ALA A 142 2.21 2.46 -0.23
N GLY A 143 2.40 3.02 -1.41
CA GLY A 143 1.75 2.59 -2.65
C GLY A 143 0.66 3.55 -3.15
N VAL A 144 -0.43 3.00 -3.68
CA VAL A 144 -1.44 3.80 -4.40
C VAL A 144 -2.87 3.48 -3.99
N SER A 145 -3.82 4.40 -4.19
CA SER A 145 -3.60 5.80 -4.55
C SER A 145 -3.99 6.72 -3.39
N LEU A 146 -3.30 7.84 -3.26
CA LEU A 146 -3.69 8.92 -2.33
C LEU A 146 -5.08 9.49 -2.62
N ASN A 147 -5.66 9.17 -3.79
CA ASN A 147 -7.03 9.58 -4.11
C ASN A 147 -8.07 8.85 -3.24
N ILE A 148 -7.85 7.56 -2.92
CA ILE A 148 -8.87 6.73 -2.25
C ILE A 148 -8.25 5.71 -1.31
N ALA A 149 -7.45 4.77 -1.81
CA ALA A 149 -7.06 3.58 -1.06
C ALA A 149 -6.13 3.91 0.11
N ILE A 150 -5.15 4.79 -0.08
CA ILE A 150 -4.22 5.20 0.97
C ILE A 150 -4.94 5.93 2.11
N PRO A 151 -5.72 7.02 1.88
CA PRO A 151 -6.44 7.68 2.97
C PRO A 151 -7.42 6.74 3.69
N ASN A 152 -8.15 5.90 2.95
CA ASN A 152 -9.05 4.94 3.57
C ASN A 152 -8.29 3.93 4.46
N THR A 153 -7.16 3.41 3.99
CA THR A 153 -6.28 2.54 4.79
C THR A 153 -5.81 3.22 6.06
N VAL A 154 -5.32 4.46 5.94
CA VAL A 154 -4.82 5.25 7.08
C VAL A 154 -5.92 5.48 8.11
N PHE A 155 -7.12 5.94 7.69
CA PHE A 155 -8.23 6.18 8.59
C PHE A 155 -8.70 4.90 9.30
N ASP A 156 -8.80 3.79 8.59
CA ASP A 156 -9.19 2.52 9.17
C ASP A 156 -8.17 2.04 10.22
N LEU A 157 -6.87 2.16 9.93
CA LEU A 157 -5.81 1.77 10.86
C LEU A 157 -5.81 2.65 12.12
N VAL A 158 -5.95 3.97 11.95
CA VAL A 158 -6.04 4.91 13.09
C VAL A 158 -7.28 4.61 13.94
N ASN A 159 -8.44 4.37 13.31
CA ASN A 159 -9.66 3.98 14.01
C ASN A 159 -9.52 2.64 14.76
N ALA A 160 -8.67 1.73 14.25
CA ALA A 160 -8.37 0.46 14.91
C ALA A 160 -7.30 0.58 16.02
N GLY A 161 -6.70 1.77 16.21
CA GLY A 161 -5.75 2.08 17.28
C GLY A 161 -4.27 1.89 16.90
N TYR A 162 -3.94 1.75 15.62
CA TYR A 162 -2.55 1.69 15.15
C TYR A 162 -1.96 3.09 14.96
N GLN A 163 -0.66 3.21 15.20
CA GLN A 163 0.14 4.32 14.69
C GLN A 163 0.36 4.13 13.19
N VAL A 164 0.30 5.21 12.42
CA VAL A 164 0.50 5.13 10.97
C VAL A 164 1.62 6.07 10.55
N VAL A 165 2.50 5.56 9.69
CA VAL A 165 3.57 6.32 9.04
C VAL A 165 3.36 6.27 7.53
N VAL A 166 3.49 7.41 6.86
CA VAL A 166 3.32 7.50 5.39
C VAL A 166 4.56 8.13 4.80
N PRO A 167 5.36 7.39 4.01
CA PRO A 167 6.46 7.95 3.25
C PRO A 167 5.92 8.72 2.03
N ALA A 168 6.09 10.05 2.04
CA ALA A 168 5.50 10.96 1.04
C ALA A 168 5.96 10.68 -0.40
N ASP A 169 7.19 10.20 -0.56
CA ASP A 169 7.82 9.85 -1.83
C ASP A 169 7.57 8.39 -2.28
N ALA A 170 6.90 7.60 -1.43
CA ALA A 170 6.46 6.23 -1.76
C ALA A 170 4.93 6.09 -1.82
N VAL A 171 4.20 7.17 -1.99
CA VAL A 171 2.75 7.21 -2.27
C VAL A 171 2.46 8.14 -3.43
N LEU A 172 1.33 7.93 -4.12
CA LEU A 172 1.02 8.69 -5.34
C LEU A 172 -0.47 8.95 -5.51
N ALA A 173 -0.80 10.10 -6.08
CA ALA A 173 -2.15 10.45 -6.57
C ALA A 173 -2.13 10.88 -8.04
N VAL A 174 -3.30 10.93 -8.63
CA VAL A 174 -3.54 11.57 -9.94
C VAL A 174 -4.71 12.54 -9.78
N PRO A 175 -4.50 13.84 -10.02
CA PRO A 175 -3.24 14.47 -10.39
C PRO A 175 -2.28 14.59 -9.17
N PRO A 176 -0.96 14.77 -9.37
CA PRO A 176 0.03 14.80 -8.28
C PRO A 176 -0.23 15.88 -7.24
N GLU A 177 -0.58 17.08 -7.65
CA GLU A 177 -0.89 18.22 -6.76
C GLU A 177 -2.04 17.94 -5.78
N TYR A 178 -2.96 17.04 -6.14
CA TYR A 178 -3.98 16.57 -5.21
C TYR A 178 -3.36 15.68 -4.12
N GLY A 179 -2.36 14.87 -4.48
CA GLY A 179 -1.62 14.06 -3.53
C GLY A 179 -0.90 14.90 -2.48
N ASP A 180 -0.23 15.97 -2.90
CA ASP A 180 0.43 16.92 -2.02
C ASP A 180 -0.58 17.52 -1.01
N ALA A 181 -1.74 17.94 -1.50
CA ALA A 181 -2.80 18.46 -0.65
C ALA A 181 -3.35 17.42 0.35
N VAL A 182 -3.48 16.16 -0.05
CA VAL A 182 -3.92 15.08 0.84
C VAL A 182 -2.87 14.81 1.93
N LEU A 183 -1.60 14.78 1.58
CA LEU A 183 -0.52 14.62 2.55
C LEU A 183 -0.49 15.76 3.55
N GLU A 184 -0.49 17.01 3.05
CA GLU A 184 -0.35 18.21 3.88
C GLU A 184 -1.58 18.49 4.75
N HIS A 185 -2.79 18.41 4.19
CA HIS A 185 -3.99 18.90 4.85
C HIS A 185 -4.86 17.80 5.45
N THR A 186 -4.57 16.53 5.18
CA THR A 186 -5.37 15.40 5.65
C THR A 186 -4.54 14.41 6.44
N LEU A 187 -3.54 13.77 5.80
CA LEU A 187 -2.81 12.67 6.44
C LEU A 187 -1.86 13.15 7.53
N SER A 188 -1.27 14.34 7.41
CA SER A 188 -0.45 14.95 8.46
C SER A 188 -1.18 15.16 9.80
N LEU A 189 -2.52 15.14 9.80
CA LEU A 189 -3.32 15.27 11.02
C LEU A 189 -3.49 13.94 11.78
N VAL A 190 -3.27 12.81 11.11
CA VAL A 190 -3.60 11.48 11.66
C VAL A 190 -2.47 10.45 11.49
N ALA A 191 -1.43 10.80 10.76
CA ALA A 191 -0.27 9.94 10.49
C ALA A 191 1.03 10.75 10.58
N THR A 192 2.15 10.07 10.82
CA THR A 192 3.48 10.67 10.71
C THR A 192 3.91 10.62 9.24
N VAL A 193 4.05 11.78 8.61
CA VAL A 193 4.52 11.89 7.21
C VAL A 193 6.02 12.10 7.21
N VAL A 194 6.74 11.24 6.47
CA VAL A 194 8.22 11.24 6.36
C VAL A 194 8.61 11.00 4.90
N ASP A 195 9.89 10.85 4.59
CA ASP A 195 10.38 10.30 3.32
C ASP A 195 10.94 8.88 3.49
N VAL A 196 11.21 8.20 2.39
CA VAL A 196 11.81 6.85 2.38
C VAL A 196 13.17 6.87 3.06
N ALA A 197 13.97 7.91 2.83
CA ALA A 197 15.31 8.03 3.41
C ALA A 197 15.28 8.05 4.94
N GLY A 198 14.28 8.72 5.55
CA GLY A 198 14.08 8.73 6.99
C GLY A 198 13.79 7.33 7.56
N LEU A 199 12.94 6.55 6.88
CA LEU A 199 12.65 5.16 7.27
C LEU A 199 13.87 4.25 7.09
N VAL A 200 14.57 4.36 5.96
CA VAL A 200 15.80 3.60 5.70
C VAL A 200 16.86 3.90 6.76
N SER A 201 17.00 5.16 7.15
CA SER A 201 17.91 5.56 8.24
C SER A 201 17.52 4.95 9.58
N ALA A 202 16.22 5.01 9.94
CA ALA A 202 15.72 4.47 11.21
C ALA A 202 15.82 2.93 11.29
N TRP A 203 15.76 2.24 10.16
CA TRP A 203 15.90 0.78 10.06
C TRP A 203 17.33 0.32 9.75
N GLY A 204 18.28 1.25 9.56
CA GLY A 204 19.67 0.94 9.34
C GLY A 204 20.36 0.36 10.58
N PRO A 205 21.53 -0.26 10.44
CA PRO A 205 22.29 -0.75 11.59
C PRO A 205 22.73 0.44 12.45
N ASN A 206 22.37 0.38 13.75
CA ASN A 206 22.92 1.25 14.80
C ASN A 206 24.41 0.95 15.03
#